data_5745ee1b3086fc614ac17b172112b3c1
#
_entry.id   5745ee1b3086fc614ac17b172112b3c1
#
_cell.length_a   1.000
_cell.length_b   1.000
_cell.length_c   1.000
_cell.angle_alpha   90.00
_cell.angle_beta   90.00
_cell.angle_gamma   90.00
#
_symmetry.space_group_name_H-M   'P 1'
#
loop_
_entity.id
_entity.type
_entity.pdbx_description
1 polymer ?
#
loop_
_entity_poly.entity_id
_entity_poly.type
_entity_poly.pdbx_seq_one_letter_code
_entity_poly.pdbx_strand_id
1 'polypeptide(L)'
;DYSRLEGMENIDPRFLDMSFDPGNRYSVPYFWGTLGIVYNDKFIAEDAMRKWSDLWDPSLENSVMMIDGAREVIGIGLNTLGYSLNSTDDAELNEAVTLLRDLMPNVKALVADEIKMYMINEETPVAITFSGEAADMMYENEHIHYVIPEEGSNLWFDNIVIPHNAKNVQGAYDFINFMLRPEVAAQNAEYIGYSTPNQAAMALLPPEITEDEQFYPNDELIARLEVYENLGPEYISIYNDLFLELKMYRQ
;
A
#
# COMPACT_ATOMS: atom_id res chain seq x y z
N ASP A 1 12.03 17.81 16.88
CA ASP A 1 11.79 17.98 18.33
C ASP A 1 10.31 17.84 18.61
N TYR A 2 9.88 16.68 19.11
CA TYR A 2 8.48 16.35 19.36
C TYR A 2 7.84 17.22 20.46
N SER A 3 8.61 17.84 21.34
CA SER A 3 8.06 18.76 22.35
C SER A 3 7.43 20.02 21.75
N ARG A 4 7.62 20.24 20.46
CA ARG A 4 7.06 21.35 19.68
C ARG A 4 5.83 20.93 18.85
N LEU A 5 5.48 19.66 18.88
CA LEU A 5 4.32 19.11 18.16
C LEU A 5 3.11 19.03 19.10
N GLU A 6 1.99 19.50 18.60
CA GLU A 6 0.67 19.43 19.26
C GLU A 6 -0.17 18.40 18.51
N GLY A 7 -0.87 17.52 19.23
CA GLY A 7 -1.76 16.51 18.63
C GLY A 7 -1.09 15.15 18.35
N MET A 8 0.18 14.96 18.70
CA MET A 8 0.83 13.63 18.61
C MET A 8 0.14 12.57 19.50
N GLU A 9 -0.52 13.01 20.57
CA GLU A 9 -1.32 12.15 21.44
C GLU A 9 -2.54 11.56 20.76
N ASN A 10 -2.96 12.10 19.62
CA ASN A 10 -4.06 11.58 18.80
C ASN A 10 -3.61 10.51 17.79
N ILE A 11 -2.31 10.34 17.58
CA ILE A 11 -1.80 9.32 16.67
C ILE A 11 -1.96 7.94 17.30
N ASP A 12 -2.50 7.00 16.54
CA ASP A 12 -2.67 5.62 16.96
C ASP A 12 -1.34 5.02 17.41
N PRO A 13 -1.22 4.52 18.65
CA PRO A 13 0.02 3.95 19.16
C PRO A 13 0.59 2.80 18.31
N ARG A 14 -0.26 2.08 17.55
CA ARG A 14 0.16 1.01 16.65
C ARG A 14 1.08 1.51 15.53
N PHE A 15 1.00 2.79 15.19
CA PHE A 15 1.73 3.42 14.09
C PHE A 15 2.89 4.31 14.57
N LEU A 16 3.20 4.21 15.87
CA LEU A 16 4.37 4.84 16.47
C LEU A 16 5.48 3.81 16.71
N ASP A 17 6.70 4.28 16.89
CA ASP A 17 7.91 3.46 17.16
C ASP A 17 8.15 2.37 16.09
N MET A 18 7.86 2.70 14.84
CA MET A 18 8.03 1.79 13.71
C MET A 18 9.51 1.53 13.41
N SER A 19 9.80 0.40 12.76
CA SER A 19 11.18 -0.02 12.43
C SER A 19 11.97 1.00 11.63
N PHE A 20 11.31 1.81 10.81
CA PHE A 20 11.94 2.86 10.01
C PHE A 20 12.23 4.17 10.82
N ASP A 21 11.60 4.36 11.99
CA ASP A 21 11.85 5.51 12.88
C ASP A 21 11.73 5.11 14.37
N PRO A 22 12.65 4.28 14.88
CA PRO A 22 12.62 3.83 16.27
C PRO A 22 12.66 5.00 17.26
N GLY A 23 11.68 5.02 18.16
CA GLY A 23 11.51 6.08 19.16
C GLY A 23 10.88 7.35 18.60
N ASN A 24 10.32 7.33 17.40
CA ASN A 24 9.65 8.47 16.74
C ASN A 24 10.55 9.73 16.73
N ARG A 25 11.72 9.65 16.14
CA ARG A 25 12.74 10.72 16.25
C ARG A 25 12.75 11.69 15.08
N TYR A 26 12.23 11.28 13.91
CA TYR A 26 12.46 11.97 12.64
C TYR A 26 11.21 12.23 11.83
N SER A 27 10.13 11.48 12.05
CA SER A 27 8.95 11.50 11.21
C SER A 27 7.65 11.62 12.01
N VAL A 28 6.63 12.13 11.37
CA VAL A 28 5.25 12.22 11.91
C VAL A 28 4.35 11.46 10.97
N PRO A 29 3.66 10.40 11.41
CA PRO A 29 2.71 9.68 10.59
C PRO A 29 1.62 10.62 10.06
N TYR A 30 1.32 10.50 8.75
CA TYR A 30 0.37 11.39 8.07
C TYR A 30 -0.79 10.60 7.44
N PHE A 31 -0.46 9.61 6.61
CA PHE A 31 -1.39 8.63 6.08
C PHE A 31 -0.81 7.23 6.18
N TRP A 32 -1.67 6.24 6.04
CA TRP A 32 -1.29 4.85 5.93
C TRP A 32 -2.27 4.10 5.03
N GLY A 33 -1.91 2.91 4.64
CA GLY A 33 -2.77 2.05 3.85
C GLY A 33 -2.10 0.72 3.53
N THR A 34 -2.69 0.00 2.60
CA THR A 34 -2.27 -1.35 2.21
C THR A 34 -2.07 -1.45 0.71
N LEU A 35 -1.31 -2.43 0.27
CA LEU A 35 -1.28 -2.90 -1.11
C LEU A 35 -2.30 -4.03 -1.26
N GLY A 36 -3.06 -4.05 -2.35
CA GLY A 36 -4.07 -5.09 -2.54
C GLY A 36 -4.49 -5.28 -3.99
N ILE A 37 -5.52 -6.12 -4.15
CA ILE A 37 -6.12 -6.44 -5.43
C ILE A 37 -7.37 -5.58 -5.62
N VAL A 38 -7.45 -4.91 -6.75
CA VAL A 38 -8.66 -4.23 -7.24
C VAL A 38 -9.25 -5.06 -8.35
N TYR A 39 -10.55 -5.33 -8.31
CA TYR A 39 -11.24 -6.06 -9.39
C TYR A 39 -12.59 -5.44 -9.71
N ASN A 40 -13.08 -5.69 -10.94
CA ASN A 40 -14.38 -5.25 -11.39
C ASN A 40 -15.34 -6.45 -11.46
N ASP A 41 -16.47 -6.39 -10.71
CA ASP A 41 -17.44 -7.47 -10.56
C ASP A 41 -18.26 -7.78 -11.82
N LYS A 42 -18.20 -6.92 -12.84
CA LYS A 42 -18.76 -7.24 -14.16
C LYS A 42 -17.99 -8.36 -14.87
N PHE A 43 -16.72 -8.53 -14.54
CA PHE A 43 -15.81 -9.46 -15.22
C PHE A 43 -15.33 -10.58 -14.30
N ILE A 44 -15.22 -10.30 -13.00
CA ILE A 44 -14.67 -11.20 -11.98
C ILE A 44 -15.75 -11.49 -10.94
N ALA A 45 -15.98 -12.76 -10.65
CA ALA A 45 -16.94 -13.14 -9.61
C ALA A 45 -16.49 -12.62 -8.24
N GLU A 46 -17.45 -12.19 -7.41
CA GLU A 46 -17.20 -11.54 -6.10
C GLU A 46 -16.24 -12.33 -5.19
N ASP A 47 -16.30 -13.65 -5.22
CA ASP A 47 -15.45 -14.52 -4.38
C ASP A 47 -14.17 -15.00 -5.08
N ALA A 48 -13.88 -14.56 -6.30
CA ALA A 48 -12.77 -15.07 -7.08
C ALA A 48 -11.42 -14.40 -6.77
N MET A 49 -11.42 -13.26 -6.06
CA MET A 49 -10.21 -12.51 -5.69
C MET A 49 -10.15 -12.36 -4.18
N ARG A 50 -9.41 -13.25 -3.50
CA ARG A 50 -9.19 -13.20 -2.05
C ARG A 50 -7.72 -13.32 -1.68
N LYS A 51 -6.91 -13.85 -2.58
CA LYS A 51 -5.52 -14.23 -2.36
C LYS A 51 -4.65 -13.72 -3.48
N TRP A 52 -3.36 -13.50 -3.19
CA TRP A 52 -2.39 -13.27 -4.25
C TRP A 52 -2.37 -14.42 -5.25
N SER A 53 -2.47 -15.67 -4.77
CA SER A 53 -2.48 -16.87 -5.60
C SER A 53 -3.63 -16.93 -6.62
N ASP A 54 -4.71 -16.18 -6.43
CA ASP A 54 -5.82 -16.12 -7.38
C ASP A 54 -5.43 -15.41 -8.70
N LEU A 55 -4.37 -14.59 -8.67
CA LEU A 55 -3.84 -13.91 -9.86
C LEU A 55 -3.27 -14.87 -10.92
N TRP A 56 -2.93 -16.11 -10.53
CA TRP A 56 -2.42 -17.14 -11.44
C TRP A 56 -3.52 -17.89 -12.21
N ASP A 57 -4.80 -17.54 -12.04
CA ASP A 57 -5.88 -18.15 -12.82
C ASP A 57 -5.66 -17.89 -14.32
N PRO A 58 -5.62 -18.95 -15.18
CA PRO A 58 -5.38 -18.78 -16.60
C PRO A 58 -6.46 -17.95 -17.32
N SER A 59 -7.66 -17.79 -16.73
CA SER A 59 -8.69 -16.91 -17.29
C SER A 59 -8.32 -15.44 -17.28
N LEU A 60 -7.30 -15.06 -16.50
CA LEU A 60 -6.78 -13.71 -16.40
C LEU A 60 -5.68 -13.40 -17.43
N GLU A 61 -5.45 -14.24 -18.45
CA GLU A 61 -4.44 -14.00 -19.48
C GLU A 61 -4.55 -12.56 -20.01
N ASN A 62 -3.42 -11.81 -19.94
CA ASN A 62 -3.29 -10.41 -20.38
C ASN A 62 -4.36 -9.45 -19.77
N SER A 63 -4.75 -9.67 -18.51
CA SER A 63 -5.87 -8.97 -17.86
C SER A 63 -5.51 -8.27 -16.55
N VAL A 64 -4.31 -8.51 -16.00
CA VAL A 64 -3.88 -7.96 -14.71
C VAL A 64 -2.95 -6.77 -14.93
N MET A 65 -3.31 -5.61 -14.41
CA MET A 65 -2.39 -4.48 -14.32
C MET A 65 -1.69 -4.48 -12.95
N MET A 66 -0.40 -4.20 -12.94
CA MET A 66 0.39 -4.17 -11.71
C MET A 66 1.14 -2.85 -11.58
N ILE A 67 1.34 -2.41 -10.36
CA ILE A 67 2.19 -1.27 -10.06
C ILE A 67 3.64 -1.54 -10.49
N ASP A 68 4.30 -0.55 -11.10
CA ASP A 68 5.70 -0.63 -11.53
C ASP A 68 6.66 -0.39 -10.35
N GLY A 69 6.70 -1.36 -9.42
CA GLY A 69 7.50 -1.32 -8.21
C GLY A 69 8.18 -2.66 -7.90
N ALA A 70 9.50 -2.64 -7.70
CA ALA A 70 10.27 -3.86 -7.47
C ALA A 70 9.87 -4.56 -6.15
N ARG A 71 9.72 -3.79 -5.07
CA ARG A 71 9.36 -4.34 -3.76
C ARG A 71 7.94 -4.88 -3.76
N GLU A 72 7.01 -4.18 -4.43
CA GLU A 72 5.62 -4.53 -4.55
C GLU A 72 5.45 -5.84 -5.33
N VAL A 73 6.04 -5.93 -6.53
CA VAL A 73 5.90 -7.11 -7.40
C VAL A 73 6.61 -8.33 -6.81
N ILE A 74 7.88 -8.20 -6.37
CA ILE A 74 8.59 -9.31 -5.72
C ILE A 74 7.87 -9.73 -4.43
N GLY A 75 7.35 -8.76 -3.67
CA GLY A 75 6.59 -9.00 -2.45
C GLY A 75 5.35 -9.86 -2.65
N ILE A 76 4.64 -9.73 -3.78
CA ILE A 76 3.52 -10.62 -4.12
C ILE A 76 3.99 -12.07 -4.20
N GLY A 77 5.09 -12.33 -4.88
CA GLY A 77 5.66 -13.68 -4.97
C GLY A 77 6.10 -14.23 -3.61
N LEU A 78 6.75 -13.39 -2.79
CA LEU A 78 7.16 -13.76 -1.43
C LEU A 78 5.96 -14.10 -0.54
N ASN A 79 4.95 -13.23 -0.48
CA ASN A 79 3.75 -13.48 0.33
C ASN A 79 2.97 -14.70 -0.14
N THR A 80 2.85 -14.93 -1.45
CA THR A 80 2.20 -16.13 -2.00
C THR A 80 2.87 -17.42 -1.51
N LEU A 81 4.19 -17.39 -1.31
CA LEU A 81 4.97 -18.49 -0.79
C LEU A 81 5.03 -18.56 0.76
N GLY A 82 4.45 -17.55 1.45
CA GLY A 82 4.49 -17.42 2.91
C GLY A 82 5.82 -16.89 3.44
N TYR A 83 6.60 -16.20 2.61
CA TYR A 83 7.85 -15.53 2.99
C TYR A 83 7.59 -14.06 3.34
N SER A 84 8.51 -13.47 4.13
CA SER A 84 8.46 -12.06 4.49
C SER A 84 8.71 -11.15 3.27
N LEU A 85 7.99 -10.01 3.20
CA LEU A 85 8.25 -8.92 2.26
C LEU A 85 9.66 -8.31 2.41
N ASN A 86 10.30 -8.58 3.55
CA ASN A 86 11.62 -8.09 3.89
C ASN A 86 12.71 -9.16 3.76
N SER A 87 12.41 -10.27 3.07
CA SER A 87 13.38 -11.35 2.90
C SER A 87 14.68 -10.86 2.25
N THR A 88 15.78 -11.30 2.85
CA THR A 88 17.15 -11.16 2.32
C THR A 88 17.78 -12.53 2.09
N ASP A 89 16.98 -13.56 1.92
CA ASP A 89 17.42 -14.90 1.55
C ASP A 89 17.35 -15.07 0.04
N ASP A 90 18.50 -15.31 -0.59
CA ASP A 90 18.60 -15.46 -2.04
C ASP A 90 17.76 -16.65 -2.57
N ALA A 91 17.56 -17.71 -1.77
CA ALA A 91 16.76 -18.86 -2.19
C ALA A 91 15.28 -18.48 -2.23
N GLU A 92 14.76 -17.79 -1.21
CA GLU A 92 13.38 -17.29 -1.17
C GLU A 92 13.10 -16.29 -2.31
N LEU A 93 14.04 -15.37 -2.56
CA LEU A 93 13.92 -14.40 -3.66
C LEU A 93 13.88 -15.10 -5.03
N ASN A 94 14.76 -16.09 -5.26
CA ASN A 94 14.76 -16.84 -6.51
C ASN A 94 13.49 -17.70 -6.69
N GLU A 95 12.93 -18.25 -5.62
CA GLU A 95 11.68 -19.00 -5.66
C GLU A 95 10.51 -18.07 -5.99
N ALA A 96 10.44 -16.90 -5.34
CA ALA A 96 9.43 -15.89 -5.62
C ALA A 96 9.46 -15.41 -7.07
N VAL A 97 10.66 -15.12 -7.61
CA VAL A 97 10.82 -14.71 -9.02
C VAL A 97 10.42 -15.83 -9.97
N THR A 98 10.74 -17.08 -9.64
CA THR A 98 10.34 -18.24 -10.46
C THR A 98 8.83 -18.35 -10.53
N LEU A 99 8.14 -18.21 -9.39
CA LEU A 99 6.68 -18.18 -9.31
C LEU A 99 6.09 -17.01 -10.12
N LEU A 100 6.68 -15.82 -9.98
CA LEU A 100 6.22 -14.62 -10.70
C LEU A 100 6.38 -14.71 -12.22
N ARG A 101 7.35 -15.48 -12.74
CA ARG A 101 7.46 -15.74 -14.17
C ARG A 101 6.21 -16.44 -14.72
N ASP A 102 5.62 -17.34 -13.94
CA ASP A 102 4.38 -18.03 -14.31
C ASP A 102 3.15 -17.10 -14.25
N LEU A 103 3.24 -15.96 -13.53
CA LEU A 103 2.21 -14.92 -13.52
C LEU A 103 2.29 -13.99 -14.75
N MET A 104 3.47 -13.83 -15.35
CA MET A 104 3.69 -12.83 -16.42
C MET A 104 2.73 -12.95 -17.61
N PRO A 105 2.25 -14.13 -18.04
CA PRO A 105 1.22 -14.24 -19.09
C PRO A 105 -0.09 -13.53 -18.73
N ASN A 106 -0.44 -13.45 -17.44
CA ASN A 106 -1.64 -12.76 -16.97
C ASN A 106 -1.47 -11.25 -16.87
N VAL A 107 -0.21 -10.77 -16.79
CA VAL A 107 0.09 -9.35 -16.62
C VAL A 107 -0.10 -8.58 -17.92
N LYS A 108 -1.04 -7.65 -17.96
CA LYS A 108 -1.29 -6.76 -19.09
C LYS A 108 -0.29 -5.61 -19.18
N ALA A 109 0.00 -4.98 -18.05
CA ALA A 109 0.97 -3.89 -17.96
C ALA A 109 1.55 -3.73 -16.55
N LEU A 110 2.77 -3.21 -16.48
CA LEU A 110 3.40 -2.69 -15.27
C LEU A 110 3.44 -1.17 -15.44
N VAL A 111 2.66 -0.44 -14.63
CA VAL A 111 2.44 1.01 -14.77
C VAL A 111 2.33 1.66 -13.39
N ALA A 112 2.30 2.98 -13.35
CA ALA A 112 2.12 3.74 -12.11
C ALA A 112 0.66 4.22 -11.97
N ASP A 113 0.44 5.53 -12.03
CA ASP A 113 -0.86 6.17 -11.74
C ASP A 113 -1.92 5.88 -12.82
N GLU A 114 -1.51 5.37 -13.99
CA GLU A 114 -2.43 5.06 -15.10
C GLU A 114 -3.42 3.93 -14.75
N ILE A 115 -3.09 3.06 -13.80
CA ILE A 115 -3.96 1.95 -13.34
C ILE A 115 -5.37 2.45 -13.07
N LYS A 116 -5.50 3.58 -12.38
CA LYS A 116 -6.77 4.18 -12.01
C LYS A 116 -7.70 4.37 -13.22
N MET A 117 -7.20 4.98 -14.28
CA MET A 117 -8.01 5.26 -15.46
C MET A 117 -8.42 3.99 -16.20
N TYR A 118 -7.53 3.00 -16.28
CA TYR A 118 -7.86 1.71 -16.90
C TYR A 118 -8.95 0.95 -16.17
N MET A 119 -8.93 0.99 -14.82
CA MET A 119 -9.96 0.34 -14.00
C MET A 119 -11.30 1.08 -14.09
N ILE A 120 -11.32 2.41 -13.92
CA ILE A 120 -12.54 3.24 -13.99
C ILE A 120 -13.23 3.08 -15.35
N ASN A 121 -12.45 3.06 -16.45
CA ASN A 121 -12.96 2.90 -17.80
C ASN A 121 -13.28 1.44 -18.18
N GLU A 122 -13.13 0.48 -17.25
CA GLU A 122 -13.39 -0.94 -17.50
C GLU A 122 -12.49 -1.58 -18.59
N GLU A 123 -11.31 -1.03 -18.80
CA GLU A 123 -10.34 -1.50 -19.79
C GLU A 123 -9.49 -2.69 -19.30
N THR A 124 -9.52 -2.95 -17.99
CA THR A 124 -8.89 -4.11 -17.35
C THR A 124 -9.77 -4.61 -16.20
N PRO A 125 -9.91 -5.93 -16.02
CA PRO A 125 -10.76 -6.49 -14.98
C PRO A 125 -10.09 -6.56 -13.60
N VAL A 126 -8.75 -6.60 -13.53
CA VAL A 126 -7.98 -6.77 -12.30
C VAL A 126 -6.77 -5.85 -12.30
N ALA A 127 -6.49 -5.26 -11.16
CA ALA A 127 -5.28 -4.49 -10.95
C ALA A 127 -4.72 -4.69 -9.53
N ILE A 128 -3.45 -4.38 -9.35
CA ILE A 128 -2.77 -4.36 -8.06
C ILE A 128 -2.29 -2.94 -7.81
N THR A 129 -2.80 -2.35 -6.73
CA THR A 129 -2.46 -0.97 -6.35
C THR A 129 -2.71 -0.72 -4.85
N PHE A 130 -2.46 0.50 -4.42
CA PHE A 130 -2.63 0.92 -3.04
C PHE A 130 -4.09 1.24 -2.70
N SER A 131 -4.46 1.03 -1.43
CA SER A 131 -5.84 1.20 -0.93
C SER A 131 -6.43 2.59 -1.20
N GLY A 132 -5.64 3.67 -1.10
CA GLY A 132 -6.13 5.01 -1.39
C GLY A 132 -6.51 5.22 -2.86
N GLU A 133 -5.73 4.67 -3.80
CA GLU A 133 -6.09 4.68 -5.22
C GLU A 133 -7.34 3.83 -5.48
N ALA A 134 -7.47 2.70 -4.77
CA ALA A 134 -8.66 1.85 -4.85
C ALA A 134 -9.92 2.57 -4.36
N ALA A 135 -9.84 3.33 -3.26
CA ALA A 135 -10.96 4.13 -2.74
C ALA A 135 -11.50 5.12 -3.79
N ASP A 136 -10.59 5.81 -4.47
CA ASP A 136 -10.92 6.73 -5.55
C ASP A 136 -11.61 6.02 -6.73
N MET A 137 -11.10 4.85 -7.12
CA MET A 137 -11.71 4.03 -8.19
C MET A 137 -13.11 3.55 -7.81
N MET A 138 -13.30 3.10 -6.57
CA MET A 138 -14.59 2.63 -6.05
C MET A 138 -15.61 3.77 -5.96
N TYR A 139 -15.17 4.98 -5.69
CA TYR A 139 -16.03 6.17 -5.70
C TYR A 139 -16.54 6.51 -7.11
N GLU A 140 -15.68 6.36 -8.13
CA GLU A 140 -16.02 6.68 -9.53
C GLU A 140 -16.77 5.53 -10.25
N ASN A 141 -16.60 4.27 -9.81
CA ASN A 141 -17.25 3.12 -10.44
C ASN A 141 -17.66 2.08 -9.39
N GLU A 142 -18.96 1.94 -9.15
CA GLU A 142 -19.59 1.03 -8.16
C GLU A 142 -19.29 -0.46 -8.36
N HIS A 143 -18.77 -0.85 -9.53
CA HIS A 143 -18.39 -2.23 -9.86
C HIS A 143 -16.95 -2.57 -9.46
N ILE A 144 -16.21 -1.60 -8.93
CA ILE A 144 -14.83 -1.80 -8.48
C ILE A 144 -14.83 -2.17 -7.00
N HIS A 145 -14.06 -3.19 -6.66
CA HIS A 145 -13.88 -3.69 -5.30
C HIS A 145 -12.40 -3.80 -4.98
N TYR A 146 -12.07 -3.68 -3.70
CA TYR A 146 -10.71 -3.82 -3.20
C TYR A 146 -10.61 -4.97 -2.20
N VAL A 147 -9.51 -5.71 -2.24
CA VAL A 147 -9.24 -6.83 -1.32
C VAL A 147 -7.81 -6.77 -0.82
N ILE A 148 -7.65 -6.89 0.50
CA ILE A 148 -6.36 -7.17 1.13
C ILE A 148 -6.18 -8.69 1.13
N PRO A 149 -5.17 -9.25 0.43
CA PRO A 149 -5.02 -10.69 0.28
C PRO A 149 -4.81 -11.43 1.60
N GLU A 150 -5.36 -12.63 1.70
CA GLU A 150 -5.32 -13.47 2.91
C GLU A 150 -3.91 -13.90 3.32
N GLU A 151 -2.98 -14.01 2.36
CA GLU A 151 -1.57 -14.37 2.61
C GLU A 151 -0.82 -13.26 3.37
N GLY A 152 -1.36 -12.04 3.39
CA GLY A 152 -0.72 -10.85 3.91
C GLY A 152 -0.37 -9.86 2.80
N SER A 153 0.07 -8.68 3.17
CA SER A 153 0.46 -7.64 2.23
C SER A 153 1.34 -6.57 2.89
N ASN A 154 1.70 -5.55 2.11
CA ASN A 154 2.40 -4.39 2.62
C ASN A 154 1.46 -3.43 3.36
N LEU A 155 1.89 -3.02 4.55
CA LEU A 155 1.37 -1.89 5.30
C LEU A 155 2.32 -0.71 5.09
N TRP A 156 1.86 0.32 4.40
CA TRP A 156 2.70 1.48 4.09
C TRP A 156 2.30 2.72 4.90
N PHE A 157 3.25 3.64 5.03
CA PHE A 157 3.06 4.90 5.75
C PHE A 157 3.62 6.08 4.97
N ASP A 158 2.82 7.12 4.84
CA ASP A 158 3.30 8.46 4.52
C ASP A 158 3.67 9.18 5.81
N ASN A 159 4.82 9.83 5.79
CA ASN A 159 5.34 10.54 6.93
C ASN A 159 5.77 11.96 6.57
N ILE A 160 5.45 12.92 7.45
CA ILE A 160 5.96 14.28 7.33
C ILE A 160 7.30 14.37 8.05
N VAL A 161 8.31 14.93 7.38
CA VAL A 161 9.65 15.14 7.92
C VAL A 161 10.13 16.56 7.69
N ILE A 162 11.02 17.06 8.55
CA ILE A 162 11.69 18.35 8.37
C ILE A 162 13.13 18.09 7.96
N PRO A 163 13.55 18.42 6.71
CA PRO A 163 14.94 18.28 6.28
C PRO A 163 15.89 19.09 7.17
N HIS A 164 17.10 18.56 7.43
CA HIS A 164 18.09 19.21 8.31
C HIS A 164 18.53 20.59 7.80
N ASN A 165 18.41 20.86 6.50
CA ASN A 165 18.75 22.13 5.86
C ASN A 165 17.55 23.06 5.64
N ALA A 166 16.39 22.77 6.25
CA ALA A 166 15.20 23.60 6.15
C ALA A 166 15.49 25.03 6.61
N LYS A 167 15.07 26.03 5.83
CA LYS A 167 15.30 27.44 6.12
C LYS A 167 14.27 28.04 7.07
N ASN A 168 13.04 27.54 7.03
CA ASN A 168 11.93 27.99 7.87
C ASN A 168 11.45 26.84 8.75
N VAL A 169 12.27 26.49 9.76
CA VAL A 169 11.95 25.39 10.68
C VAL A 169 10.70 25.68 11.51
N GLN A 170 10.49 26.96 11.92
CA GLN A 170 9.27 27.32 12.66
C GLN A 170 8.03 27.10 11.80
N GLY A 171 8.01 27.56 10.56
CA GLY A 171 6.87 27.34 9.66
C GLY A 171 6.62 25.85 9.34
N ALA A 172 7.68 25.02 9.35
CA ALA A 172 7.51 23.59 9.20
C ALA A 172 6.77 22.97 10.42
N TYR A 173 7.11 23.36 11.65
CA TYR A 173 6.37 22.93 12.84
C TYR A 173 4.93 23.46 12.85
N ASP A 174 4.73 24.71 12.47
CA ASP A 174 3.38 25.31 12.39
C ASP A 174 2.50 24.54 11.38
N PHE A 175 3.08 24.14 10.25
CA PHE A 175 2.40 23.33 9.25
C PHE A 175 2.07 21.93 9.77
N ILE A 176 3.03 21.23 10.40
CA ILE A 176 2.78 19.89 10.96
C ILE A 176 1.71 19.97 12.04
N ASN A 177 1.77 20.93 12.96
CA ASN A 177 0.75 21.13 13.99
C ASN A 177 -0.64 21.43 13.38
N PHE A 178 -0.68 22.16 12.26
CA PHE A 178 -1.94 22.38 11.53
C PHE A 178 -2.48 21.06 10.97
N MET A 179 -1.63 20.22 10.36
CA MET A 179 -2.02 18.94 9.77
C MET A 179 -2.43 17.89 10.81
N LEU A 180 -1.91 17.98 12.04
CA LEU A 180 -2.27 17.09 13.16
C LEU A 180 -3.61 17.44 13.83
N ARG A 181 -4.21 18.61 13.53
CA ARG A 181 -5.53 18.94 14.07
C ARG A 181 -6.57 17.92 13.59
N PRO A 182 -7.42 17.39 14.49
CA PRO A 182 -8.39 16.34 14.12
C PRO A 182 -9.28 16.73 12.93
N GLU A 183 -9.80 17.95 12.91
CA GLU A 183 -10.68 18.43 11.84
C GLU A 183 -9.95 18.58 10.50
N VAL A 184 -8.66 18.94 10.52
CA VAL A 184 -7.84 19.03 9.31
C VAL A 184 -7.45 17.66 8.79
N ALA A 185 -7.02 16.77 9.70
CA ALA A 185 -6.67 15.40 9.35
C ALA A 185 -7.87 14.62 8.81
N ALA A 186 -9.08 14.80 9.39
CA ALA A 186 -10.30 14.21 8.88
C ALA A 186 -10.66 14.72 7.49
N GLN A 187 -10.62 16.05 7.26
CA GLN A 187 -10.88 16.64 5.97
C GLN A 187 -9.89 16.16 4.89
N ASN A 188 -8.61 16.00 5.24
CA ASN A 188 -7.61 15.47 4.34
C ASN A 188 -7.85 14.00 3.99
N ALA A 189 -8.17 13.18 5.00
CA ALA A 189 -8.45 11.76 4.79
C ALA A 189 -9.68 11.57 3.87
N GLU A 190 -10.75 12.31 4.11
CA GLU A 190 -11.96 12.27 3.29
C GLU A 190 -11.71 12.76 1.84
N TYR A 191 -10.90 13.81 1.67
CA TYR A 191 -10.61 14.36 0.35
C TYR A 191 -9.67 13.51 -0.48
N ILE A 192 -8.66 12.89 0.15
CA ILE A 192 -7.62 12.09 -0.53
C ILE A 192 -8.04 10.62 -0.65
N GLY A 193 -8.93 10.12 0.22
CA GLY A 193 -9.33 8.71 0.29
C GLY A 193 -8.33 7.82 1.03
N TYR A 194 -7.31 8.38 1.71
CA TYR A 194 -6.30 7.62 2.46
C TYR A 194 -6.66 7.52 3.93
N SER A 195 -6.30 6.42 4.55
CA SER A 195 -6.57 6.20 5.97
C SER A 195 -5.69 7.10 6.85
N THR A 196 -6.31 7.72 7.85
CA THR A 196 -5.60 8.59 8.79
C THR A 196 -5.13 7.82 10.02
N PRO A 197 -3.89 8.04 10.49
CA PRO A 197 -3.42 7.49 11.76
C PRO A 197 -3.93 8.28 12.98
N ASN A 198 -4.63 9.39 12.78
CA ASN A 198 -5.14 10.26 13.85
C ASN A 198 -6.50 9.75 14.35
N GLN A 199 -6.54 9.13 15.55
CA GLN A 199 -7.75 8.55 16.13
C GLN A 199 -8.84 9.58 16.41
N ALA A 200 -8.47 10.82 16.78
CA ALA A 200 -9.45 11.88 16.97
C ALA A 200 -10.05 12.37 15.64
N ALA A 201 -9.29 12.29 14.54
CA ALA A 201 -9.79 12.55 13.20
C ALA A 201 -10.71 11.43 12.70
N MET A 202 -10.36 10.17 12.96
CA MET A 202 -11.23 9.01 12.64
C MET A 202 -12.63 9.17 13.27
N ALA A 203 -12.72 9.68 14.50
CA ALA A 203 -14.00 9.92 15.18
C ALA A 203 -14.86 11.02 14.50
N LEU A 204 -14.31 11.79 13.59
CA LEU A 204 -15.01 12.82 12.82
C LEU A 204 -15.41 12.35 11.41
N LEU A 205 -14.85 11.24 10.95
CA LEU A 205 -15.20 10.66 9.65
C LEU A 205 -16.53 9.91 9.70
N PRO A 206 -17.25 9.79 8.58
CA PRO A 206 -18.43 8.95 8.48
C PRO A 206 -18.15 7.49 8.89
N PRO A 207 -19.06 6.84 9.67
CA PRO A 207 -18.88 5.44 10.07
C PRO A 207 -18.67 4.47 8.89
N GLU A 208 -19.34 4.72 7.77
CA GLU A 208 -19.20 3.95 6.53
C GLU A 208 -17.77 3.92 5.98
N ILE A 209 -16.93 4.90 6.33
CA ILE A 209 -15.51 4.93 5.96
C ILE A 209 -14.68 4.17 7.00
N THR A 210 -14.88 4.45 8.28
CA THR A 210 -14.03 3.94 9.36
C THR A 210 -14.37 2.52 9.80
N GLU A 211 -15.57 2.03 9.46
CA GLU A 211 -16.02 0.65 9.70
C GLU A 211 -15.74 -0.27 8.49
N ASP A 212 -15.25 0.27 7.38
CA ASP A 212 -14.83 -0.53 6.22
C ASP A 212 -13.44 -1.13 6.46
N GLU A 213 -13.40 -2.45 6.70
CA GLU A 213 -12.15 -3.18 6.96
C GLU A 213 -11.18 -3.22 5.77
N GLN A 214 -11.61 -2.81 4.57
CA GLN A 214 -10.72 -2.67 3.41
C GLN A 214 -9.77 -1.47 3.57
N PHE A 215 -10.22 -0.43 4.25
CA PHE A 215 -9.46 0.81 4.47
C PHE A 215 -9.02 0.99 5.92
N TYR A 216 -9.80 0.48 6.88
CA TYR A 216 -9.48 0.46 8.30
C TYR A 216 -9.51 -0.97 8.84
N PRO A 217 -8.58 -1.84 8.42
CA PRO A 217 -8.54 -3.23 8.82
C PRO A 217 -8.43 -3.41 10.32
N ASN A 218 -9.07 -4.47 10.82
CA ASN A 218 -9.02 -4.84 12.22
C ASN A 218 -7.62 -5.35 12.63
N ASP A 219 -7.39 -5.54 13.94
CA ASP A 219 -6.09 -5.94 14.47
C ASP A 219 -5.62 -7.32 13.95
N GLU A 220 -6.55 -8.25 13.67
CA GLU A 220 -6.22 -9.57 13.13
C GLU A 220 -5.65 -9.46 11.71
N LEU A 221 -6.24 -8.59 10.90
CA LEU A 221 -5.76 -8.35 9.53
C LEU A 221 -4.45 -7.56 9.55
N ILE A 222 -4.34 -6.51 10.37
CA ILE A 222 -3.09 -5.73 10.53
C ILE A 222 -1.93 -6.64 10.95
N ALA A 223 -2.16 -7.63 11.81
CA ALA A 223 -1.11 -8.55 12.28
C ALA A 223 -0.53 -9.43 11.17
N ARG A 224 -1.17 -9.52 10.00
CA ARG A 224 -0.68 -10.25 8.80
C ARG A 224 0.03 -9.34 7.81
N LEU A 225 0.04 -8.03 8.04
CA LEU A 225 0.67 -7.05 7.17
C LEU A 225 2.08 -6.75 7.62
N GLU A 226 2.96 -6.46 6.67
CA GLU A 226 4.35 -6.11 6.95
C GLU A 226 4.68 -4.70 6.46
N VAL A 227 5.44 -3.99 7.26
CA VAL A 227 6.04 -2.70 6.86
C VAL A 227 7.38 -2.96 6.18
N TYR A 228 7.66 -2.25 5.09
CA TYR A 228 8.96 -2.36 4.44
C TYR A 228 10.09 -1.88 5.35
N GLU A 229 11.09 -2.73 5.51
CA GLU A 229 12.34 -2.41 6.20
C GLU A 229 13.40 -1.90 5.23
N ASN A 230 14.41 -1.22 5.79
CA ASN A 230 15.58 -0.82 5.04
C ASN A 230 16.52 -2.03 4.87
N LEU A 231 16.46 -2.68 3.73
CA LEU A 231 17.28 -3.87 3.41
C LEU A 231 18.75 -3.54 3.07
N GLY A 232 19.11 -2.26 3.09
CA GLY A 232 20.42 -1.81 2.65
C GLY A 232 20.60 -1.79 1.13
N PRO A 233 21.67 -1.14 0.64
CA PRO A 233 21.87 -0.91 -0.79
C PRO A 233 22.05 -2.21 -1.61
N GLU A 234 22.60 -3.25 -1.00
CA GLU A 234 22.83 -4.54 -1.65
C GLU A 234 21.51 -5.19 -2.05
N TYR A 235 20.61 -5.43 -1.10
CA TYR A 235 19.33 -6.07 -1.38
C TYR A 235 18.37 -5.18 -2.17
N ILE A 236 18.42 -3.86 -1.99
CA ILE A 236 17.68 -2.93 -2.86
C ILE A 236 18.10 -3.13 -4.32
N SER A 237 19.40 -3.29 -4.59
CA SER A 237 19.90 -3.59 -5.94
C SER A 237 19.41 -4.94 -6.44
N ILE A 238 19.50 -5.99 -5.61
CA ILE A 238 19.04 -7.34 -5.96
C ILE A 238 17.55 -7.35 -6.33
N TYR A 239 16.69 -6.73 -5.52
CA TYR A 239 15.26 -6.62 -5.85
C TYR A 239 15.03 -5.91 -7.19
N ASN A 240 15.74 -4.81 -7.45
CA ASN A 240 15.62 -4.09 -8.70
C ASN A 240 16.10 -4.92 -9.90
N ASP A 241 17.20 -5.67 -9.77
CA ASP A 241 17.74 -6.52 -10.82
C ASP A 241 16.78 -7.67 -11.15
N LEU A 242 16.24 -8.34 -10.12
CA LEU A 242 15.25 -9.39 -10.26
C LEU A 242 13.95 -8.88 -10.91
N PHE A 243 13.50 -7.70 -10.52
CA PHE A 243 12.33 -7.07 -11.11
C PHE A 243 12.55 -6.69 -12.59
N LEU A 244 13.74 -6.16 -12.92
CA LEU A 244 14.10 -5.89 -14.31
C LEU A 244 14.14 -7.17 -15.15
N GLU A 245 14.62 -8.28 -14.59
CA GLU A 245 14.58 -9.60 -15.22
C GLU A 245 13.14 -10.05 -15.53
N LEU A 246 12.21 -9.89 -14.57
CA LEU A 246 10.78 -10.18 -14.80
C LEU A 246 10.18 -9.32 -15.91
N LYS A 247 10.51 -8.03 -15.96
CA LYS A 247 10.06 -7.12 -17.03
C LYS A 247 10.57 -7.56 -18.42
N MET A 248 11.80 -8.07 -18.49
CA MET A 248 12.37 -8.59 -19.75
C MET A 248 11.77 -9.95 -20.14
N TYR A 249 11.41 -10.78 -19.18
CA TYR A 249 10.81 -12.08 -19.44
C TYR A 249 9.44 -11.99 -20.14
N ARG A 250 8.73 -10.91 -19.92
CA ARG A 250 7.40 -10.65 -20.51
C ARG A 250 7.45 -10.30 -22.01
N GLN A 251 8.60 -9.82 -22.53
CA GLN A 251 8.76 -9.43 -23.93
C GLN A 251 8.96 -10.66 -24.83
#